data_c22d09c054fdc20c743dbb87786de08a
#
_entry.id   c22d09c054fdc20c743dbb87786de08a
#
_cell.length_a   1.000
_cell.length_b   1.000
_cell.length_c   1.000
_cell.angle_alpha   90.00
_cell.angle_beta   90.00
_cell.angle_gamma   90.00
#
_symmetry.space_group_name_H-M   'P 1'
#
loop_
_entity.id
_entity.type
_entity.pdbx_description
1 polymer ?
#
loop_
_entity_poly.entity_id
_entity_poly.type
_entity_poly.pdbx_seq_one_letter_code
_entity_poly.pdbx_strand_id
1 'polypeptide(L)'
;MSDFPAAALRLEKVARSYPQGEGTLDVFHNLELVLRPGEVVALVGPSGAGKSSLLHMAGLLESPTAGEIYVAGSAASKLDDRQRTRIRRDMIGFVYQAHHLLPEFTALENVILPQRIAGRSRADSEANAKRLLVQLGLGDRLGHRPSQLSGGEQQRVAVARALANNPRILLADEPTGNLDPRTSGGVFDALVNLVRSEGLAALIATHNMELAAKMDRALVLHEGRLVEEALHKTP
;
A
#
# COMPACT_ATOMS: atom_id res chain seq x y z
N MET A 1 17.60 23.04 9.00
CA MET A 1 16.41 22.31 9.47
C MET A 1 15.37 22.50 8.38
N SER A 2 15.01 21.47 7.65
CA SER A 2 14.08 21.56 6.50
C SER A 2 12.64 21.72 7.01
N ASP A 3 12.02 22.80 6.64
CA ASP A 3 10.63 23.20 6.96
C ASP A 3 9.55 22.37 6.22
N PHE A 4 9.78 21.06 6.04
CA PHE A 4 8.75 20.18 5.50
C PHE A 4 7.94 19.60 6.66
N PRO A 5 6.59 19.72 6.65
CA PRO A 5 5.76 18.94 7.57
C PRO A 5 6.17 17.49 7.45
N ALA A 6 6.31 16.80 8.59
CA ALA A 6 6.91 15.48 8.67
C ALA A 6 6.25 14.53 7.66
N ALA A 7 6.96 14.22 6.57
CA ALA A 7 6.49 13.31 5.53
C ALA A 7 6.23 11.92 6.14
N ALA A 8 5.13 11.28 5.74
CA ALA A 8 4.88 9.91 6.14
C ALA A 8 5.90 8.95 5.52
N LEU A 9 6.21 9.17 4.23
CA LEU A 9 7.24 8.45 3.48
C LEU A 9 8.05 9.44 2.65
N ARG A 10 9.39 9.28 2.62
CA ARG A 10 10.26 10.04 1.74
C ARG A 10 11.36 9.14 1.18
N LEU A 11 11.54 9.19 -0.13
CA LEU A 11 12.63 8.57 -0.84
C LEU A 11 13.59 9.66 -1.31
N GLU A 12 14.89 9.48 -1.06
CA GLU A 12 15.94 10.41 -1.50
C GLU A 12 16.97 9.69 -2.35
N LYS A 13 17.06 10.08 -3.61
CA LYS A 13 18.02 9.56 -4.60
C LYS A 13 18.04 8.03 -4.64
N VAL A 14 16.87 7.42 -4.50
CA VAL A 14 16.74 5.96 -4.45
C VAL A 14 17.01 5.36 -5.83
N ALA A 15 17.85 4.33 -5.84
CA ALA A 15 18.17 3.55 -7.03
C ALA A 15 17.92 2.06 -6.78
N ARG A 16 17.59 1.34 -7.84
CA ARG A 16 17.45 -0.11 -7.83
C ARG A 16 18.01 -0.73 -9.09
N SER A 17 18.95 -1.66 -8.89
CA SER A 17 19.54 -2.48 -9.94
C SER A 17 19.52 -3.94 -9.52
N TYR A 18 19.34 -4.84 -10.47
CA TYR A 18 19.41 -6.28 -10.25
C TYR A 18 20.54 -6.90 -11.08
N PRO A 19 21.30 -7.86 -10.56
CA PRO A 19 22.24 -8.63 -11.36
C PRO A 19 21.49 -9.37 -12.48
N GLN A 20 22.00 -9.26 -13.74
CA GLN A 20 21.42 -9.94 -14.89
C GLN A 20 22.55 -10.48 -15.78
N GLY A 21 22.84 -11.79 -15.69
CA GLY A 21 23.97 -12.39 -16.40
C GLY A 21 25.28 -11.76 -15.98
N GLU A 22 26.10 -11.30 -16.97
CA GLU A 22 27.36 -10.58 -16.72
C GLU A 22 27.16 -9.07 -16.50
N GLY A 23 25.92 -8.56 -16.54
CA GLY A 23 25.58 -7.15 -16.40
C GLY A 23 24.64 -6.85 -15.24
N THR A 24 24.08 -5.64 -15.25
CA THR A 24 23.06 -5.18 -14.32
C THR A 24 21.84 -4.66 -15.08
N LEU A 25 20.66 -4.99 -14.59
CA LEU A 25 19.42 -4.38 -15.02
C LEU A 25 19.10 -3.21 -14.08
N ASP A 26 19.24 -2.00 -14.55
CA ASP A 26 18.84 -0.80 -13.82
C ASP A 26 17.34 -0.59 -13.99
N VAL A 27 16.59 -0.71 -12.90
CA VAL A 27 15.13 -0.49 -12.90
C VAL A 27 14.83 0.99 -12.78
N PHE A 28 15.52 1.67 -11.89
CA PHE A 28 15.47 3.14 -11.75
C PHE A 28 16.67 3.67 -10.97
N HIS A 29 16.90 4.97 -11.14
CA HIS A 29 17.99 5.69 -10.51
C HIS A 29 17.53 7.08 -10.07
N ASN A 30 18.09 7.56 -8.98
CA ASN A 30 17.86 8.90 -8.46
C ASN A 30 16.39 9.27 -8.26
N LEU A 31 15.54 8.30 -7.81
CA LEU A 31 14.14 8.57 -7.54
C LEU A 31 13.98 9.42 -6.28
N GLU A 32 13.13 10.42 -6.38
CA GLU A 32 12.69 11.24 -5.26
C GLU A 32 11.16 11.16 -5.13
N LEU A 33 10.68 10.97 -3.92
CA LEU A 33 9.26 10.88 -3.61
C LEU A 33 9.03 11.43 -2.20
N VAL A 34 7.97 12.20 -2.05
CA VAL A 34 7.45 12.61 -0.74
C VAL A 34 5.96 12.30 -0.69
N LEU A 35 5.53 11.50 0.29
CA LEU A 35 4.12 11.31 0.63
C LEU A 35 3.80 12.04 1.94
N ARG A 36 2.78 12.87 1.91
CA ARG A 36 2.31 13.61 3.07
C ARG A 36 1.18 12.86 3.79
N PRO A 37 1.03 13.00 5.11
CA PRO A 37 -0.12 12.48 5.83
C PRO A 37 -1.44 12.93 5.18
N GLY A 38 -2.39 12.01 5.02
CA GLY A 38 -3.70 12.26 4.40
C GLY A 38 -3.68 12.34 2.87
N GLU A 39 -2.53 12.22 2.23
CA GLU A 39 -2.38 12.30 0.76
C GLU A 39 -2.55 10.93 0.11
N VAL A 40 -3.34 10.86 -0.96
CA VAL A 40 -3.53 9.66 -1.79
C VAL A 40 -2.91 9.92 -3.16
N VAL A 41 -1.84 9.19 -3.47
CA VAL A 41 -1.03 9.40 -4.68
C VAL A 41 -1.13 8.20 -5.61
N ALA A 42 -1.44 8.45 -6.88
CA ALA A 42 -1.36 7.43 -7.92
C ALA A 42 0.08 7.21 -8.37
N LEU A 43 0.49 5.95 -8.52
CA LEU A 43 1.70 5.54 -9.20
C LEU A 43 1.31 4.88 -10.51
N VAL A 44 1.52 5.56 -11.62
CA VAL A 44 1.16 5.07 -12.96
C VAL A 44 2.39 4.80 -13.81
N GLY A 45 2.23 4.03 -14.87
CA GLY A 45 3.31 3.70 -15.79
C GLY A 45 3.04 2.38 -16.50
N PRO A 46 3.77 2.08 -17.57
CA PRO A 46 3.60 0.85 -18.34
C PRO A 46 3.88 -0.39 -17.51
N SER A 47 3.43 -1.56 -17.99
CA SER A 47 3.81 -2.85 -17.39
C SER A 47 5.33 -3.02 -17.45
N GLY A 48 5.92 -3.52 -16.36
CA GLY A 48 7.38 -3.68 -16.28
C GLY A 48 8.17 -2.41 -15.94
N ALA A 49 7.55 -1.25 -15.79
CA ALA A 49 8.25 0.00 -15.43
C ALA A 49 8.91 0.01 -14.05
N GLY A 50 8.64 -1.01 -13.20
CA GLY A 50 9.21 -1.09 -11.85
C GLY A 50 8.29 -0.58 -10.74
N LYS A 51 6.98 -0.39 -10.98
CA LYS A 51 6.01 0.09 -9.98
C LYS A 51 6.00 -0.80 -8.73
N SER A 52 5.91 -2.11 -8.90
CA SER A 52 5.94 -3.07 -7.78
C SER A 52 7.27 -3.04 -7.04
N SER A 53 8.41 -2.93 -7.75
CA SER A 53 9.72 -2.78 -7.13
C SER A 53 9.82 -1.50 -6.29
N LEU A 54 9.25 -0.39 -6.78
CA LEU A 54 9.19 0.86 -6.02
C LEU A 54 8.34 0.69 -4.75
N LEU A 55 7.16 0.06 -4.85
CA LEU A 55 6.31 -0.22 -3.70
C LEU A 55 7.00 -1.16 -2.68
N HIS A 56 7.70 -2.19 -3.16
CA HIS A 56 8.44 -3.12 -2.29
C HIS A 56 9.55 -2.42 -1.51
N MET A 57 10.29 -1.51 -2.15
CA MET A 57 11.31 -0.72 -1.44
C MET A 57 10.68 0.31 -0.51
N ALA A 58 9.67 1.06 -0.96
CA ALA A 58 8.92 1.99 -0.13
C ALA A 58 8.34 1.30 1.12
N GLY A 59 7.98 0.02 0.97
CA GLY A 59 7.50 -0.86 2.04
C GLY A 59 8.58 -1.61 2.81
N LEU A 60 9.86 -1.34 2.58
CA LEU A 60 11.00 -1.99 3.24
C LEU A 60 11.04 -3.53 3.06
N LEU A 61 10.38 -4.06 2.03
CA LEU A 61 10.47 -5.48 1.65
C LEU A 61 11.80 -5.75 0.94
N GLU A 62 12.29 -4.76 0.19
CA GLU A 62 13.58 -4.80 -0.47
C GLU A 62 14.43 -3.60 -0.05
N SER A 63 15.75 -3.74 -0.11
CA SER A 63 16.67 -2.63 0.12
C SER A 63 17.00 -1.93 -1.20
N PRO A 64 17.12 -0.60 -1.21
CA PRO A 64 17.62 0.11 -2.39
C PRO A 64 19.08 -0.24 -2.64
N THR A 65 19.51 -0.14 -3.91
CA THR A 65 20.93 -0.25 -4.29
C THR A 65 21.71 1.00 -3.87
N ALA A 66 21.05 2.17 -3.92
CA ALA A 66 21.58 3.45 -3.44
C ALA A 66 20.44 4.36 -2.99
N GLY A 67 20.79 5.43 -2.28
CA GLY A 67 19.82 6.39 -1.73
C GLY A 67 19.32 5.99 -0.35
N GLU A 68 18.32 6.74 0.15
CA GLU A 68 17.77 6.56 1.50
C GLU A 68 16.25 6.60 1.48
N ILE A 69 15.62 5.77 2.32
CA ILE A 69 14.18 5.72 2.53
C ILE A 69 13.90 6.16 3.96
N TYR A 70 13.02 7.15 4.11
CA TYR A 70 12.58 7.63 5.42
C TYR A 70 11.12 7.26 5.64
N VAL A 71 10.85 6.60 6.74
CA VAL A 71 9.49 6.29 7.22
C VAL A 71 9.22 7.12 8.47
N ALA A 72 8.22 7.98 8.43
CA ALA A 72 7.90 8.92 9.51
C ALA A 72 9.14 9.69 10.04
N GLY A 73 10.01 10.14 9.13
CA GLY A 73 11.22 10.89 9.43
C GLY A 73 12.44 10.05 9.85
N SER A 74 12.28 8.74 10.02
CA SER A 74 13.39 7.83 10.41
C SER A 74 13.99 7.17 9.19
N ALA A 75 15.32 7.26 9.01
CA ALA A 75 16.05 6.58 7.94
C ALA A 75 15.97 5.05 8.13
N ALA A 76 15.67 4.34 7.05
CA ALA A 76 15.35 2.93 7.10
C ALA A 76 16.21 2.02 6.20
N SER A 77 16.96 2.58 5.25
CA SER A 77 17.72 1.77 4.27
C SER A 77 18.84 0.94 4.91
N LYS A 78 19.41 1.42 6.02
CA LYS A 78 20.54 0.77 6.74
C LYS A 78 20.09 -0.05 7.95
N LEU A 79 18.78 -0.13 8.21
CA LEU A 79 18.25 -0.90 9.32
C LEU A 79 18.41 -2.41 9.06
N ASP A 80 18.60 -3.17 10.12
CA ASP A 80 18.58 -4.62 10.07
C ASP A 80 17.16 -5.15 9.76
N ASP A 81 17.05 -6.44 9.43
CA ASP A 81 15.78 -7.03 9.03
C ASP A 81 14.73 -7.02 10.17
N ARG A 82 15.18 -7.18 11.42
CA ARG A 82 14.30 -7.12 12.60
C ARG A 82 13.70 -5.72 12.79
N GLN A 83 14.51 -4.68 12.59
CA GLN A 83 14.09 -3.29 12.68
C GLN A 83 13.12 -2.94 11.55
N ARG A 84 13.46 -3.31 10.29
CA ARG A 84 12.56 -3.15 9.12
C ARG A 84 11.24 -3.88 9.31
N THR A 85 11.26 -5.12 9.82
CA THR A 85 10.05 -5.89 10.12
C THR A 85 9.15 -5.20 11.14
N ARG A 86 9.73 -4.57 12.17
CA ARG A 86 8.96 -3.78 13.14
C ARG A 86 8.28 -2.58 12.47
N ILE A 87 9.02 -1.82 11.64
CA ILE A 87 8.45 -0.68 10.92
C ILE A 87 7.33 -1.13 9.97
N ARG A 88 7.53 -2.20 9.19
CA ARG A 88 6.49 -2.77 8.32
C ARG A 88 5.24 -3.12 9.11
N ARG A 89 5.39 -3.85 10.21
CA ARG A 89 4.28 -4.28 11.05
C ARG A 89 3.47 -3.12 11.62
N ASP A 90 4.16 -2.06 12.06
CA ASP A 90 3.55 -1.00 12.88
C ASP A 90 3.16 0.24 12.06
N MET A 91 3.79 0.46 10.90
CA MET A 91 3.70 1.73 10.17
C MET A 91 3.20 1.58 8.74
N ILE A 92 3.23 0.37 8.15
CA ILE A 92 2.96 0.18 6.72
C ILE A 92 1.90 -0.90 6.54
N GLY A 93 0.84 -0.56 5.82
CA GLY A 93 -0.14 -1.52 5.31
C GLY A 93 0.13 -1.84 3.84
N PHE A 94 -0.04 -3.11 3.45
CA PHE A 94 0.08 -3.55 2.06
C PHE A 94 -1.22 -4.13 1.56
N VAL A 95 -1.63 -3.70 0.36
CA VAL A 95 -2.71 -4.31 -0.43
C VAL A 95 -2.14 -4.74 -1.77
N TYR A 96 -2.32 -6.00 -2.12
CA TYR A 96 -1.84 -6.58 -3.38
C TYR A 96 -3.00 -6.84 -4.35
N GLN A 97 -2.68 -7.00 -5.61
CA GLN A 97 -3.61 -7.40 -6.66
C GLN A 97 -4.26 -8.77 -6.36
N ALA A 98 -3.46 -9.75 -5.94
CA ALA A 98 -3.97 -10.99 -5.35
C ALA A 98 -4.22 -10.74 -3.85
N HIS A 99 -5.38 -11.15 -3.36
CA HIS A 99 -5.82 -10.83 -2.00
C HIS A 99 -4.92 -11.43 -0.91
N HIS A 100 -4.25 -12.55 -1.19
CA HIS A 100 -3.39 -13.29 -0.27
C HIS A 100 -4.04 -13.53 1.10
N LEU A 101 -5.36 -13.80 1.11
CA LEU A 101 -6.05 -14.19 2.33
C LEU A 101 -5.66 -15.61 2.72
N LEU A 102 -5.59 -15.86 4.01
CA LEU A 102 -5.39 -17.18 4.57
C LEU A 102 -6.70 -17.97 4.44
N PRO A 103 -6.74 -19.04 3.62
CA PRO A 103 -7.99 -19.70 3.26
C PRO A 103 -8.65 -20.45 4.42
N GLU A 104 -7.88 -20.84 5.44
CA GLU A 104 -8.36 -21.52 6.64
C GLU A 104 -9.02 -20.57 7.64
N PHE A 105 -8.74 -19.26 7.52
CA PHE A 105 -9.23 -18.21 8.43
C PHE A 105 -10.47 -17.53 7.85
N THR A 106 -11.39 -17.16 8.71
CA THR A 106 -12.53 -16.30 8.37
C THR A 106 -12.08 -14.90 8.00
N ALA A 107 -12.98 -14.07 7.44
CA ALA A 107 -12.74 -12.66 7.18
C ALA A 107 -12.26 -11.94 8.45
N LEU A 108 -12.94 -12.18 9.58
CA LEU A 108 -12.59 -11.59 10.85
C LEU A 108 -11.19 -12.02 11.32
N GLU A 109 -10.87 -13.31 11.25
CA GLU A 109 -9.58 -13.85 11.69
C GLU A 109 -8.42 -13.38 10.82
N ASN A 110 -8.61 -13.22 9.50
CA ASN A 110 -7.60 -12.63 8.61
C ASN A 110 -7.22 -11.21 9.05
N VAL A 111 -8.16 -10.42 9.59
CA VAL A 111 -7.91 -9.04 10.06
C VAL A 111 -7.40 -9.02 11.51
N ILE A 112 -7.76 -9.99 12.33
CA ILE A 112 -7.27 -10.12 13.72
C ILE A 112 -5.78 -10.50 13.74
N LEU A 113 -5.36 -11.40 12.87
CA LEU A 113 -4.03 -12.04 12.93
C LEU A 113 -2.86 -11.03 12.98
N PRO A 114 -2.73 -10.02 12.10
CA PRO A 114 -1.64 -9.06 12.18
C PRO A 114 -1.59 -8.30 13.50
N GLN A 115 -2.72 -8.02 14.11
CA GLN A 115 -2.83 -7.35 15.39
C GLN A 115 -2.33 -8.23 16.54
N ARG A 116 -2.65 -9.53 16.48
CA ARG A 116 -2.14 -10.52 17.45
C ARG A 116 -0.63 -10.68 17.36
N ILE A 117 -0.07 -10.69 16.12
CA ILE A 117 1.37 -10.68 15.87
C ILE A 117 2.02 -9.40 16.44
N ALA A 118 1.33 -8.28 16.37
CA ALA A 118 1.78 -7.02 16.96
C ALA A 118 1.66 -6.97 18.50
N GLY A 119 1.11 -8.02 19.14
CA GLY A 119 0.99 -8.13 20.59
C GLY A 119 -0.28 -7.52 21.20
N ARG A 120 -1.24 -7.08 20.38
CA ARG A 120 -2.52 -6.54 20.89
C ARG A 120 -3.34 -7.63 21.57
N SER A 121 -4.19 -7.26 22.53
CA SER A 121 -5.11 -8.19 23.17
C SER A 121 -6.10 -8.81 22.16
N ARG A 122 -6.65 -9.98 22.49
CA ARG A 122 -7.67 -10.61 21.63
C ARG A 122 -8.91 -9.73 21.51
N ALA A 123 -9.37 -9.16 22.61
CA ALA A 123 -10.56 -8.32 22.65
C ALA A 123 -10.40 -7.05 21.79
N ASP A 124 -9.26 -6.33 21.91
CA ASP A 124 -8.99 -5.13 21.12
C ASP A 124 -8.84 -5.46 19.64
N SER A 125 -8.17 -6.58 19.31
CA SER A 125 -7.99 -7.03 17.93
C SER A 125 -9.32 -7.38 17.28
N GLU A 126 -10.21 -8.05 18.00
CA GLU A 126 -11.54 -8.42 17.50
C GLU A 126 -12.43 -7.19 17.32
N ALA A 127 -12.45 -6.28 18.29
CA ALA A 127 -13.24 -5.05 18.20
C ALA A 127 -12.80 -4.18 17.01
N ASN A 128 -11.49 -3.98 16.81
CA ASN A 128 -10.96 -3.20 15.69
C ASN A 128 -11.19 -3.91 14.35
N ALA A 129 -11.01 -5.23 14.27
CA ALA A 129 -11.26 -5.99 13.04
C ALA A 129 -12.74 -5.91 12.62
N LYS A 130 -13.67 -6.04 13.56
CA LYS A 130 -15.12 -5.85 13.31
C LYS A 130 -15.41 -4.44 12.79
N ARG A 131 -14.85 -3.40 13.43
CA ARG A 131 -15.01 -2.01 13.00
C ARG A 131 -14.60 -1.82 11.55
N LEU A 132 -13.39 -2.26 11.19
CA LEU A 132 -12.85 -2.13 9.83
C LEU A 132 -13.70 -2.88 8.80
N LEU A 133 -14.10 -4.12 9.10
CA LEU A 133 -14.93 -4.92 8.19
C LEU A 133 -16.32 -4.31 8.01
N VAL A 134 -16.94 -3.78 9.07
CA VAL A 134 -18.24 -3.09 8.97
C VAL A 134 -18.13 -1.82 8.13
N GLN A 135 -17.07 -1.01 8.31
CA GLN A 135 -16.81 0.18 7.48
C GLN A 135 -16.64 -0.16 5.99
N LEU A 136 -16.16 -1.36 5.68
CA LEU A 136 -16.01 -1.86 4.32
C LEU A 136 -17.25 -2.65 3.83
N GLY A 137 -18.36 -2.59 4.55
CA GLY A 137 -19.63 -3.24 4.16
C GLY A 137 -19.62 -4.77 4.28
N LEU A 138 -18.82 -5.32 5.20
CA LEU A 138 -18.65 -6.76 5.42
C LEU A 138 -19.18 -7.23 6.78
N GLY A 139 -20.07 -6.46 7.42
CA GLY A 139 -20.65 -6.81 8.73
C GLY A 139 -21.29 -8.18 8.78
N ASP A 140 -21.98 -8.58 7.72
CA ASP A 140 -22.64 -9.88 7.60
C ASP A 140 -21.73 -11.00 7.07
N ARG A 141 -20.44 -10.70 6.86
CA ARG A 141 -19.45 -11.61 6.29
C ARG A 141 -18.34 -12.00 7.25
N LEU A 142 -18.38 -11.57 8.50
CA LEU A 142 -17.29 -11.75 9.48
C LEU A 142 -16.85 -13.21 9.64
N GLY A 143 -17.80 -14.13 9.66
CA GLY A 143 -17.55 -15.58 9.81
C GLY A 143 -17.28 -16.33 8.50
N HIS A 144 -17.34 -15.66 7.34
CA HIS A 144 -17.13 -16.31 6.04
C HIS A 144 -15.62 -16.55 5.79
N ARG A 145 -15.28 -17.70 5.21
CA ARG A 145 -13.94 -17.98 4.70
C ARG A 145 -13.76 -17.40 3.29
N PRO A 146 -12.52 -17.21 2.82
CA PRO A 146 -12.27 -16.65 1.49
C PRO A 146 -13.04 -17.37 0.37
N SER A 147 -13.17 -18.68 0.41
CA SER A 147 -13.95 -19.47 -0.57
C SER A 147 -15.45 -19.15 -0.61
N GLN A 148 -15.98 -18.49 0.40
CA GLN A 148 -17.39 -18.10 0.53
C GLN A 148 -17.62 -16.61 0.19
N LEU A 149 -16.56 -15.89 -0.19
CA LEU A 149 -16.56 -14.47 -0.49
C LEU A 149 -16.37 -14.24 -1.99
N SER A 150 -17.07 -13.26 -2.55
CA SER A 150 -16.78 -12.76 -3.89
C SER A 150 -15.40 -12.12 -3.95
N GLY A 151 -14.81 -11.97 -5.15
CA GLY A 151 -13.50 -11.34 -5.32
C GLY A 151 -13.42 -9.94 -4.72
N GLY A 152 -14.48 -9.13 -4.90
CA GLY A 152 -14.56 -7.80 -4.29
C GLY A 152 -14.69 -7.82 -2.75
N GLU A 153 -15.39 -8.81 -2.18
CA GLU A 153 -15.44 -9.00 -0.73
C GLU A 153 -14.07 -9.45 -0.19
N GLN A 154 -13.38 -10.37 -0.88
CA GLN A 154 -12.03 -10.78 -0.52
C GLN A 154 -11.05 -9.59 -0.53
N GLN A 155 -11.14 -8.74 -1.55
CA GLN A 155 -10.29 -7.54 -1.64
C GLN A 155 -10.59 -6.56 -0.49
N ARG A 156 -11.84 -6.35 -0.15
CA ARG A 156 -12.19 -5.52 1.03
C ARG A 156 -11.67 -6.11 2.34
N VAL A 157 -11.66 -7.45 2.50
CA VAL A 157 -11.00 -8.08 3.65
C VAL A 157 -9.49 -7.84 3.64
N ALA A 158 -8.82 -7.91 2.47
CA ALA A 158 -7.40 -7.62 2.33
C ALA A 158 -7.08 -6.15 2.68
N VAL A 159 -7.95 -5.21 2.29
CA VAL A 159 -7.87 -3.80 2.69
C VAL A 159 -8.00 -3.66 4.22
N ALA A 160 -9.02 -4.29 4.84
CA ALA A 160 -9.19 -4.27 6.29
C ALA A 160 -7.95 -4.82 7.02
N ARG A 161 -7.38 -5.91 6.52
CA ARG A 161 -6.16 -6.53 7.07
C ARG A 161 -4.96 -5.60 6.97
N ALA A 162 -4.79 -4.89 5.85
CA ALA A 162 -3.71 -3.92 5.68
C ALA A 162 -3.77 -2.77 6.69
N LEU A 163 -4.98 -2.39 7.11
CA LEU A 163 -5.21 -1.30 8.06
C LEU A 163 -5.31 -1.74 9.53
N ALA A 164 -5.23 -3.04 9.78
CA ALA A 164 -5.48 -3.62 11.10
C ALA A 164 -4.56 -3.09 12.22
N ASN A 165 -3.31 -2.76 11.90
CA ASN A 165 -2.34 -2.22 12.86
C ASN A 165 -2.32 -0.69 12.94
N ASN A 166 -3.30 0.01 12.35
CA ASN A 166 -3.35 1.47 12.25
C ASN A 166 -2.05 2.04 11.64
N PRO A 167 -1.67 1.63 10.42
CA PRO A 167 -0.45 2.09 9.79
C PRO A 167 -0.52 3.60 9.53
N ARG A 168 0.61 4.22 9.20
CA ARG A 168 0.67 5.61 8.71
C ARG A 168 0.70 5.68 7.19
N ILE A 169 1.10 4.59 6.56
CA ILE A 169 1.30 4.49 5.11
C ILE A 169 0.54 3.27 4.61
N LEU A 170 -0.20 3.45 3.53
CA LEU A 170 -0.77 2.37 2.74
C LEU A 170 -0.06 2.30 1.39
N LEU A 171 0.45 1.13 1.05
CA LEU A 171 1.00 0.81 -0.25
C LEU A 171 0.07 -0.20 -0.93
N ALA A 172 -0.41 0.12 -2.12
CA ALA A 172 -1.31 -0.76 -2.86
C ALA A 172 -0.78 -1.01 -4.28
N ASP A 173 -0.65 -2.28 -4.64
CA ASP A 173 -0.23 -2.69 -5.98
C ASP A 173 -1.44 -3.27 -6.73
N GLU A 174 -1.96 -2.50 -7.70
CA GLU A 174 -3.14 -2.84 -8.52
C GLU A 174 -4.30 -3.39 -7.69
N PRO A 175 -4.79 -2.66 -6.65
CA PRO A 175 -5.70 -3.22 -5.64
C PRO A 175 -7.06 -3.66 -6.19
N THR A 176 -7.36 -3.38 -7.45
CA THR A 176 -8.59 -3.76 -8.13
C THR A 176 -8.36 -4.48 -9.46
N GLY A 177 -7.11 -4.79 -9.78
CA GLY A 177 -6.72 -5.33 -11.09
C GLY A 177 -7.30 -6.70 -11.43
N ASN A 178 -7.71 -7.49 -10.43
CA ASN A 178 -8.34 -8.81 -10.60
C ASN A 178 -9.88 -8.76 -10.50
N LEU A 179 -10.48 -7.57 -10.42
CA LEU A 179 -11.92 -7.39 -10.26
C LEU A 179 -12.56 -6.97 -11.60
N ASP A 180 -13.82 -7.35 -11.77
CA ASP A 180 -14.61 -6.83 -12.89
C ASP A 180 -14.82 -5.31 -12.74
N PRO A 181 -15.06 -4.58 -13.88
CA PRO A 181 -15.16 -3.12 -13.85
C PRO A 181 -16.27 -2.57 -12.93
N ARG A 182 -17.36 -3.29 -12.75
CA ARG A 182 -18.50 -2.84 -11.89
C ARG A 182 -18.12 -2.90 -10.42
N THR A 183 -17.40 -3.96 -10.01
CA THR A 183 -16.96 -4.16 -8.63
C THR A 183 -15.75 -3.29 -8.30
N SER A 184 -14.84 -3.08 -9.27
CA SER A 184 -13.58 -2.34 -9.12
C SER A 184 -13.79 -0.93 -8.55
N GLY A 185 -14.70 -0.14 -9.14
CA GLY A 185 -14.99 1.22 -8.70
C GLY A 185 -15.41 1.30 -7.24
N GLY A 186 -16.36 0.45 -6.83
CA GLY A 186 -16.86 0.45 -5.45
C GLY A 186 -15.83 0.01 -4.41
N VAL A 187 -14.97 -0.97 -4.74
CA VAL A 187 -13.88 -1.40 -3.87
C VAL A 187 -12.82 -0.30 -3.74
N PHE A 188 -12.50 0.37 -4.85
CA PHE A 188 -11.54 1.47 -4.86
C PHE A 188 -12.05 2.67 -4.04
N ASP A 189 -13.30 3.07 -4.23
CA ASP A 189 -13.91 4.18 -3.48
C ASP A 189 -13.94 3.88 -1.97
N ALA A 190 -14.25 2.64 -1.58
CA ALA A 190 -14.21 2.22 -0.18
C ALA A 190 -12.78 2.29 0.40
N LEU A 191 -11.76 1.87 -0.38
CA LEU A 191 -10.36 1.99 0.00
C LEU A 191 -9.96 3.45 0.22
N VAL A 192 -10.20 4.34 -0.76
CA VAL A 192 -9.81 5.76 -0.69
C VAL A 192 -10.53 6.48 0.46
N ASN A 193 -11.84 6.22 0.63
CA ASN A 193 -12.60 6.80 1.73
C ASN A 193 -12.04 6.39 3.09
N LEU A 194 -11.69 5.11 3.25
CA LEU A 194 -11.12 4.62 4.50
C LEU A 194 -9.72 5.20 4.76
N VAL A 195 -8.87 5.30 3.72
CA VAL A 195 -7.54 5.94 3.81
C VAL A 195 -7.67 7.39 4.27
N ARG A 196 -8.62 8.15 3.69
CA ARG A 196 -8.85 9.55 4.06
C ARG A 196 -9.42 9.71 5.45
N SER A 197 -10.39 8.87 5.84
CA SER A 197 -11.00 8.93 7.18
C SER A 197 -10.02 8.58 8.31
N GLU A 198 -9.05 7.71 8.05
CA GLU A 198 -7.98 7.34 8.99
C GLU A 198 -6.74 8.27 8.88
N GLY A 199 -6.75 9.25 7.96
CA GLY A 199 -5.65 10.23 7.79
C GLY A 199 -4.33 9.63 7.29
N LEU A 200 -4.38 8.52 6.54
CA LEU A 200 -3.21 7.81 6.05
C LEU A 200 -2.59 8.48 4.83
N ALA A 201 -1.28 8.34 4.65
CA ALA A 201 -0.64 8.57 3.36
C ALA A 201 -0.77 7.30 2.51
N ALA A 202 -1.18 7.39 1.24
CA ALA A 202 -1.29 6.24 0.37
C ALA A 202 -0.54 6.42 -0.94
N LEU A 203 0.16 5.37 -1.38
CA LEU A 203 0.73 5.23 -2.72
C LEU A 203 0.09 4.02 -3.40
N ILE A 204 -0.66 4.26 -4.46
CA ILE A 204 -1.47 3.24 -5.12
C ILE A 204 -1.00 3.10 -6.57
N ALA A 205 -0.37 1.98 -6.90
CA ALA A 205 -0.05 1.64 -8.28
C ALA A 205 -1.31 1.20 -9.02
N THR A 206 -1.54 1.79 -10.18
CA THR A 206 -2.64 1.41 -11.06
C THR A 206 -2.32 1.75 -12.52
N HIS A 207 -2.84 0.96 -13.43
CA HIS A 207 -2.86 1.29 -14.86
C HIS A 207 -4.21 1.91 -15.28
N ASN A 208 -5.19 1.99 -14.39
CA ASN A 208 -6.49 2.58 -14.66
C ASN A 208 -6.47 4.09 -14.37
N MET A 209 -6.48 4.90 -15.43
CA MET A 209 -6.41 6.35 -15.34
C MET A 209 -7.68 6.98 -14.73
N GLU A 210 -8.86 6.34 -14.87
CA GLU A 210 -10.09 6.82 -14.23
C GLU A 210 -9.99 6.70 -12.70
N LEU A 211 -9.38 5.63 -12.19
CA LEU A 211 -9.13 5.49 -10.76
C LEU A 211 -8.02 6.43 -10.29
N ALA A 212 -6.97 6.62 -11.10
CA ALA A 212 -5.91 7.58 -10.79
C ALA A 212 -6.46 9.01 -10.65
N ALA A 213 -7.41 9.41 -11.49
CA ALA A 213 -8.04 10.74 -11.46
C ALA A 213 -8.83 11.02 -10.16
N LYS A 214 -9.18 10.01 -9.37
CA LYS A 214 -9.83 10.15 -8.06
C LYS A 214 -8.86 10.45 -6.91
N MET A 215 -7.55 10.38 -7.16
CA MET A 215 -6.49 10.63 -6.19
C MET A 215 -6.05 12.11 -6.22
N ASP A 216 -5.16 12.48 -5.31
CA ASP A 216 -4.78 13.89 -5.15
C ASP A 216 -3.78 14.35 -6.21
N ARG A 217 -2.86 13.47 -6.63
CA ARG A 217 -1.91 13.64 -7.74
C ARG A 217 -1.44 12.30 -8.30
N ALA A 218 -0.85 12.33 -9.49
CA ALA A 218 -0.23 11.16 -10.11
C ALA A 218 1.28 11.33 -10.26
N LEU A 219 1.99 10.22 -10.05
CA LEU A 219 3.40 10.06 -10.35
C LEU A 219 3.55 9.03 -11.46
N VAL A 220 4.16 9.44 -12.56
CA VAL A 220 4.44 8.56 -13.70
C VAL A 220 5.84 7.99 -13.56
N LEU A 221 5.93 6.66 -13.49
CA LEU A 221 7.20 5.95 -13.55
C LEU A 221 7.46 5.52 -15.00
N HIS A 222 8.42 6.17 -15.64
CA HIS A 222 8.80 5.92 -17.00
C HIS A 222 10.32 5.99 -17.18
N GLU A 223 10.92 5.03 -17.86
CA GLU A 223 12.36 4.95 -18.11
C GLU A 223 13.23 5.19 -16.87
N GLY A 224 12.85 4.57 -15.75
CA GLY A 224 13.59 4.66 -14.49
C GLY A 224 13.49 6.01 -13.78
N ARG A 225 12.60 6.90 -14.21
CA ARG A 225 12.36 8.22 -13.61
C ARG A 225 10.93 8.34 -13.12
N LEU A 226 10.76 9.14 -12.07
CA LEU A 226 9.47 9.48 -11.50
C LEU A 226 9.16 10.95 -11.81
N VAL A 227 8.05 11.20 -12.50
CA VAL A 227 7.62 12.54 -12.87
C VAL A 227 6.21 12.78 -12.35
N GLU A 228 5.97 13.92 -11.74
CA GLU A 228 4.63 14.32 -11.34
C GLU A 228 3.83 14.80 -12.54
N GLU A 229 2.64 14.22 -12.74
CA GLU A 229 1.72 14.59 -13.79
C GLU A 229 0.45 15.19 -13.20
N ALA A 230 0.01 16.32 -13.76
CA ALA A 230 -1.25 16.94 -13.36
C ALA A 230 -2.42 16.04 -13.76
N LEU A 231 -3.21 15.60 -12.80
CA LEU A 231 -4.45 14.87 -13.07
C LEU A 231 -5.45 15.82 -13.72
N HIS A 232 -5.81 15.57 -14.98
CA HIS A 232 -6.96 16.22 -15.58
C HIS A 232 -8.22 15.66 -14.88
N LYS A 233 -8.75 16.42 -13.90
CA LYS A 233 -10.06 16.12 -13.34
C LYS A 233 -11.06 16.32 -14.48
N THR A 234 -11.58 15.22 -15.00
CA THR A 234 -12.73 15.28 -15.93
C THR A 234 -13.89 15.94 -15.18
N PRO A 235 -14.57 16.94 -15.79
CA PRO A 235 -15.64 17.70 -15.17
C PRO A 235 -16.84 16.85 -14.79
#